data_500034cd58f56d615e081e343bf64cc5
#
_entry.id   500034cd58f56d615e081e343bf64cc5
#
_cell.length_a   1.000
_cell.length_b   1.000
_cell.length_c   1.000
_cell.angle_alpha   90.00
_cell.angle_beta   90.00
_cell.angle_gamma   90.00
#
_symmetry.space_group_name_H-M   'P 1'
#
loop_
_entity.id
_entity.type
_entity.pdbx_description
1 polymer ?
#
loop_
_entity_poly.entity_id
_entity_poly.type
_entity_poly.pdbx_seq_one_letter_code
_entity_poly.pdbx_strand_id
1 'polypeptide(L)'
;MTCAASVSSKLIDAQRQGGHNLEIDLHIHSQYSPDSRSKPEQIVKRALELGLGAIAVTDHSSWKGWLATSEISPKELLVVPGAELKTERGDLLALFIREDVGTNIFAEAVDAIHKQGGLAIVPHPGVSPRIRKEDISLADGLEIFNATLSEKANGRAVLLAKELGKPGIASSDAHLISEIGNGATLVPTCTSIEELRHELLRKPEVSRSTRSNPLLHRMNAAVLFGLKGVWQK
;
A
#
# COMPACT_ATOMS: atom_id res chain seq x y z
N MET A 1 24.38 -11.43 -20.31
CA MET A 1 23.26 -11.50 -19.36
C MET A 1 23.68 -11.52 -17.88
N THR A 2 24.87 -11.05 -17.51
CA THR A 2 25.45 -11.22 -16.14
C THR A 2 25.66 -9.92 -15.36
N CYS A 3 25.33 -8.75 -15.92
CA CYS A 3 25.66 -7.46 -15.26
C CYS A 3 24.53 -6.93 -14.35
N ALA A 4 23.26 -7.20 -14.66
CA ALA A 4 22.12 -6.67 -13.88
C ALA A 4 21.94 -7.39 -12.52
N ALA A 5 22.18 -8.69 -12.46
CA ALA A 5 22.08 -9.48 -11.22
C ALA A 5 23.14 -9.10 -10.18
N SER A 6 24.33 -8.69 -10.62
CA SER A 6 25.45 -8.31 -9.74
C SER A 6 25.28 -6.93 -9.08
N VAL A 7 24.53 -6.02 -9.70
CA VAL A 7 24.27 -4.69 -9.14
C VAL A 7 23.16 -4.76 -8.08
N SER A 8 22.15 -5.60 -8.31
CA SER A 8 21.04 -5.79 -7.37
C SER A 8 21.52 -6.44 -6.06
N SER A 9 22.34 -7.49 -6.13
CA SER A 9 22.86 -8.16 -4.93
C SER A 9 23.76 -7.26 -4.09
N LYS A 10 24.61 -6.43 -4.72
CA LYS A 10 25.49 -5.49 -4.01
C LYS A 10 24.74 -4.35 -3.31
N LEU A 11 23.63 -3.87 -3.90
CA LEU A 11 22.77 -2.86 -3.25
C LEU A 11 22.05 -3.46 -2.04
N ILE A 12 21.55 -4.69 -2.14
CA ILE A 12 20.88 -5.40 -1.06
C ILE A 12 21.86 -5.74 0.06
N ASP A 13 23.08 -6.18 -0.26
CA ASP A 13 24.12 -6.45 0.73
C ASP A 13 24.63 -5.15 1.40
N ALA A 14 24.67 -4.04 0.70
CA ALA A 14 24.98 -2.73 1.28
C ALA A 14 23.87 -2.23 2.23
N GLN A 15 22.62 -2.49 1.92
CA GLN A 15 21.48 -2.21 2.82
C GLN A 15 21.50 -3.11 4.08
N ARG A 16 22.02 -4.32 4.01
CA ARG A 16 22.15 -5.25 5.14
C ARG A 16 23.34 -4.97 6.07
N GLN A 17 24.35 -4.19 5.64
CA GLN A 17 25.58 -3.97 6.40
C GLN A 17 25.71 -2.64 7.14
N GLY A 18 24.78 -1.72 6.96
CA GLY A 18 24.79 -0.42 7.65
C GLY A 18 23.47 -0.12 8.30
N GLY A 19 23.28 -0.16 9.58
CA GLY A 19 22.23 0.08 10.56
C GLY A 19 20.92 0.76 10.06
N HIS A 20 19.79 0.19 10.04
CA HIS A 20 19.38 -0.31 8.75
C HIS A 20 17.86 -0.24 8.70
N ASN A 21 17.35 0.59 7.78
CA ASN A 21 15.94 0.83 7.55
C ASN A 21 15.53 0.23 6.21
N LEU A 22 14.30 -0.26 6.15
CA LEU A 22 13.67 -0.82 4.97
C LEU A 22 12.64 0.18 4.45
N GLU A 23 12.71 0.54 3.16
CA GLU A 23 11.65 1.31 2.50
C GLU A 23 10.57 0.36 1.99
N ILE A 24 9.32 0.70 2.26
CA ILE A 24 8.16 -0.13 1.92
C ILE A 24 7.04 0.70 1.32
N ASP A 25 6.30 0.13 0.37
CA ASP A 25 5.11 0.72 -0.23
C ASP A 25 3.92 -0.23 -0.09
N LEU A 26 2.97 0.13 0.76
CA LEU A 26 1.90 -0.77 1.21
C LEU A 26 0.54 -0.50 0.55
N HIS A 27 0.50 0.29 -0.54
CA HIS A 27 -0.72 0.57 -1.27
C HIS A 27 -0.44 0.67 -2.77
N ILE A 28 -0.61 -0.45 -3.47
CA ILE A 28 -0.35 -0.58 -4.91
C ILE A 28 -1.50 -1.35 -5.54
N HIS A 29 -1.99 -0.89 -6.70
CA HIS A 29 -3.01 -1.56 -7.50
C HIS A 29 -2.44 -2.26 -8.72
N SER A 30 -2.88 -3.51 -8.93
CA SER A 30 -2.50 -4.33 -10.07
C SER A 30 -3.62 -4.40 -11.12
N GLN A 31 -3.37 -5.15 -12.19
CA GLN A 31 -4.36 -5.43 -13.24
C GLN A 31 -5.64 -6.14 -12.74
N TYR A 32 -5.65 -6.65 -11.52
CA TYR A 32 -6.81 -7.27 -10.90
C TYR A 32 -7.71 -6.24 -10.19
N SER A 33 -7.26 -5.00 -10.09
CA SER A 33 -8.08 -3.85 -9.72
C SER A 33 -8.76 -3.24 -10.95
N PRO A 34 -9.99 -2.70 -10.81
CA PRO A 34 -10.73 -2.18 -11.97
C PRO A 34 -10.09 -0.94 -12.62
N ASP A 35 -9.19 -0.26 -11.94
CA ASP A 35 -8.62 1.04 -12.26
C ASP A 35 -7.09 1.02 -12.46
N SER A 36 -6.49 -0.17 -12.49
CA SER A 36 -5.08 -0.35 -12.82
C SER A 36 -4.87 -1.39 -13.93
N ARG A 37 -3.72 -1.30 -14.62
CA ARG A 37 -3.24 -2.27 -15.61
C ARG A 37 -1.83 -2.77 -15.29
N SER A 38 -1.32 -2.44 -14.12
CA SER A 38 0.01 -2.82 -13.67
C SER A 38 0.08 -4.33 -13.48
N LYS A 39 0.91 -4.99 -14.29
CA LYS A 39 1.07 -6.44 -14.18
C LYS A 39 1.98 -6.79 -12.99
N PRO A 40 1.74 -7.92 -12.30
CA PRO A 40 2.57 -8.35 -11.17
C PRO A 40 4.07 -8.35 -11.46
N GLU A 41 4.50 -8.81 -12.65
CA GLU A 41 5.91 -8.86 -13.04
C GLU A 41 6.52 -7.45 -13.15
N GLN A 42 5.73 -6.48 -13.60
CA GLN A 42 6.16 -5.08 -13.70
C GLN A 42 6.24 -4.42 -12.32
N ILE A 43 5.30 -4.75 -11.42
CA ILE A 43 5.30 -4.28 -10.04
C ILE A 43 6.55 -4.78 -9.32
N VAL A 44 6.82 -6.08 -9.35
CA VAL A 44 8.02 -6.69 -8.73
C VAL A 44 9.29 -6.06 -9.29
N LYS A 45 9.40 -5.97 -10.62
CA LYS A 45 10.57 -5.36 -11.27
C LYS A 45 10.77 -3.92 -10.79
N ARG A 46 9.70 -3.12 -10.75
CA ARG A 46 9.77 -1.73 -10.33
C ARG A 46 10.14 -1.58 -8.86
N ALA A 47 9.58 -2.39 -7.98
CA ALA A 47 9.92 -2.40 -6.57
C ALA A 47 11.41 -2.68 -6.33
N LEU A 48 11.95 -3.68 -7.04
CA LEU A 48 13.39 -4.02 -6.97
C LEU A 48 14.28 -2.92 -7.53
N GLU A 49 13.90 -2.28 -8.64
CA GLU A 49 14.64 -1.15 -9.22
C GLU A 49 14.72 0.03 -8.25
N LEU A 50 13.68 0.24 -7.43
CA LEU A 50 13.62 1.29 -6.43
C LEU A 50 14.31 0.93 -5.12
N GLY A 51 14.69 -0.33 -4.93
CA GLY A 51 15.26 -0.85 -3.69
C GLY A 51 14.24 -0.97 -2.56
N LEU A 52 12.95 -1.09 -2.88
CA LEU A 52 11.94 -1.38 -1.86
C LEU A 52 12.16 -2.78 -1.28
N GLY A 53 12.11 -2.90 0.03
CA GLY A 53 12.27 -4.18 0.71
C GLY A 53 10.95 -4.90 0.99
N ALA A 54 9.82 -4.17 0.97
CA ALA A 54 8.50 -4.77 1.02
C ALA A 54 7.48 -3.96 0.21
N ILE A 55 6.48 -4.66 -0.32
CA ILE A 55 5.32 -4.08 -0.99
C ILE A 55 4.04 -4.78 -0.55
N ALA A 56 2.89 -4.09 -0.63
CA ALA A 56 1.58 -4.71 -0.61
C ALA A 56 0.83 -4.37 -1.91
N VAL A 57 0.33 -5.40 -2.60
CA VAL A 57 -0.62 -5.24 -3.70
C VAL A 57 -2.01 -5.37 -3.12
N THR A 58 -2.72 -4.24 -3.06
CA THR A 58 -3.97 -4.06 -2.33
C THR A 58 -5.12 -3.73 -3.27
N ASP A 59 -5.34 -4.59 -4.25
CA ASP A 59 -6.41 -4.42 -5.23
C ASP A 59 -7.78 -4.25 -4.56
N HIS A 60 -8.66 -3.48 -5.18
CA HIS A 60 -10.02 -3.26 -4.69
C HIS A 60 -10.80 -4.58 -4.56
N SER A 61 -11.06 -4.99 -3.31
CA SER A 61 -11.81 -6.19 -2.94
C SER A 61 -11.34 -7.46 -3.67
N SER A 62 -10.02 -7.58 -3.88
CA SER A 62 -9.41 -8.71 -4.62
C SER A 62 -8.04 -9.09 -4.04
N TRP A 63 -7.84 -10.38 -3.86
CA TRP A 63 -6.57 -11.01 -3.41
C TRP A 63 -5.70 -11.48 -4.57
N LYS A 64 -6.21 -11.45 -5.79
CA LYS A 64 -5.54 -12.03 -6.95
C LYS A 64 -4.22 -11.35 -7.27
N GLY A 65 -4.13 -10.03 -7.09
CA GLY A 65 -2.91 -9.29 -7.31
C GLY A 65 -1.82 -9.64 -6.31
N TRP A 66 -2.16 -9.72 -5.03
CA TRP A 66 -1.23 -10.19 -4.01
C TRP A 66 -0.73 -11.61 -4.31
N LEU A 67 -1.62 -12.58 -4.56
CA LEU A 67 -1.25 -13.97 -4.86
C LEU A 67 -0.30 -14.04 -6.06
N ALA A 68 -0.68 -13.46 -7.19
CA ALA A 68 0.13 -13.46 -8.40
C ALA A 68 1.50 -12.77 -8.21
N THR A 69 1.57 -11.72 -7.39
CA THR A 69 2.81 -11.01 -7.10
C THR A 69 3.71 -11.83 -6.17
N SER A 70 3.14 -12.45 -5.14
CA SER A 70 3.89 -13.25 -4.17
C SER A 70 4.50 -14.51 -4.78
N GLU A 71 3.82 -15.14 -5.75
CA GLU A 71 4.31 -16.33 -6.45
C GLU A 71 5.59 -16.09 -7.26
N ILE A 72 5.77 -14.88 -7.78
CA ILE A 72 6.90 -14.51 -8.66
C ILE A 72 7.95 -13.65 -7.97
N SER A 73 7.67 -13.21 -6.74
CA SER A 73 8.57 -12.31 -6.01
C SER A 73 9.81 -13.06 -5.53
N PRO A 74 11.03 -12.51 -5.70
CA PRO A 74 12.22 -13.08 -5.11
C PRO A 74 12.21 -12.89 -3.59
N LYS A 75 13.02 -13.69 -2.89
CA LYS A 75 13.07 -13.70 -1.41
C LYS A 75 13.50 -12.37 -0.78
N GLU A 76 14.14 -11.52 -1.55
CA GLU A 76 14.64 -10.22 -1.14
C GLU A 76 13.53 -9.17 -1.04
N LEU A 77 12.38 -9.40 -1.69
CA LEU A 77 11.23 -8.51 -1.65
C LEU A 77 10.07 -9.18 -0.90
N LEU A 78 9.75 -8.66 0.28
CA LEU A 78 8.59 -9.12 1.04
C LEU A 78 7.30 -8.64 0.37
N VAL A 79 6.37 -9.55 0.11
CA VAL A 79 5.05 -9.22 -0.43
C VAL A 79 3.99 -9.44 0.63
N VAL A 80 3.52 -8.36 1.21
CA VAL A 80 2.54 -8.35 2.29
C VAL A 80 1.16 -8.75 1.74
N PRO A 81 0.50 -9.76 2.34
CA PRO A 81 -0.89 -10.08 2.01
C PRO A 81 -1.80 -8.90 2.31
N GLY A 82 -2.61 -8.48 1.33
CA GLY A 82 -3.51 -7.35 1.54
C GLY A 82 -4.53 -7.15 0.45
N ALA A 83 -5.52 -6.33 0.77
CA ALA A 83 -6.52 -5.81 -0.17
C ALA A 83 -7.03 -4.45 0.33
N GLU A 84 -7.53 -3.62 -0.57
CA GLU A 84 -8.28 -2.42 -0.23
C GLU A 84 -9.78 -2.74 -0.29
N LEU A 85 -10.41 -2.73 0.87
CA LEU A 85 -11.82 -3.04 1.05
C LEU A 85 -12.66 -1.78 0.92
N LYS A 86 -13.79 -1.86 0.21
CA LYS A 86 -14.80 -0.80 0.21
C LYS A 86 -15.79 -1.02 1.33
N THR A 87 -15.87 -0.07 2.25
CA THR A 87 -16.84 -0.09 3.35
C THR A 87 -17.85 1.05 3.22
N GLU A 88 -18.91 1.00 4.04
CA GLU A 88 -19.91 2.06 4.08
C GLU A 88 -19.37 3.41 4.64
N ARG A 89 -18.19 3.37 5.29
CA ARG A 89 -17.50 4.55 5.82
C ARG A 89 -16.41 5.09 4.89
N GLY A 90 -15.90 4.28 4.00
CA GLY A 90 -14.79 4.58 3.11
C GLY A 90 -13.93 3.36 2.88
N ASP A 91 -12.78 3.56 2.29
CA ASP A 91 -11.87 2.47 1.99
C ASP A 91 -11.06 2.08 3.25
N LEU A 92 -10.63 0.82 3.30
CA LEU A 92 -9.87 0.23 4.40
C LEU A 92 -8.82 -0.73 3.84
N LEU A 93 -7.53 -0.49 4.10
CA LEU A 93 -6.48 -1.44 3.79
C LEU A 93 -6.50 -2.55 4.84
N ALA A 94 -6.75 -3.76 4.40
CA ALA A 94 -6.62 -4.97 5.18
C ALA A 94 -5.27 -5.60 4.86
N LEU A 95 -4.31 -5.51 5.77
CA LEU A 95 -2.94 -6.00 5.60
C LEU A 95 -2.66 -7.20 6.50
N PHE A 96 -1.74 -8.08 6.09
CA PHE A 96 -1.32 -9.29 6.84
C PHE A 96 -2.45 -10.28 7.08
N ILE A 97 -3.46 -10.32 6.22
CA ILE A 97 -4.60 -11.21 6.35
C ILE A 97 -4.45 -12.44 5.46
N ARG A 98 -5.16 -13.51 5.78
CA ARG A 98 -5.03 -14.83 5.15
C ARG A 98 -6.23 -15.24 4.32
N GLU A 99 -7.37 -14.60 4.54
CA GLU A 99 -8.65 -14.91 3.91
C GLU A 99 -9.54 -13.67 3.78
N ASP A 100 -10.58 -13.77 2.97
CA ASP A 100 -11.51 -12.66 2.71
C ASP A 100 -12.18 -12.18 3.99
N VAL A 101 -12.34 -10.88 4.10
CA VAL A 101 -12.99 -10.24 5.25
C VAL A 101 -14.50 -10.41 5.24
N GLY A 102 -15.12 -10.58 4.07
CA GLY A 102 -16.52 -11.01 3.91
C GLY A 102 -17.61 -10.00 4.32
N THR A 103 -17.24 -8.77 4.68
CA THR A 103 -18.19 -7.71 5.06
C THR A 103 -17.75 -6.36 4.52
N ASN A 104 -18.71 -5.46 4.30
CA ASN A 104 -18.49 -4.07 3.94
C ASN A 104 -18.85 -3.09 5.07
N ILE A 105 -19.15 -3.58 6.26
CA ILE A 105 -19.39 -2.76 7.45
C ILE A 105 -18.04 -2.51 8.11
N PHE A 106 -17.63 -1.25 8.24
CA PHE A 106 -16.30 -0.85 8.66
C PHE A 106 -15.85 -1.50 9.98
N ALA A 107 -16.67 -1.41 11.01
CA ALA A 107 -16.33 -1.98 12.32
C ALA A 107 -16.19 -3.52 12.28
N GLU A 108 -17.06 -4.19 11.55
CA GLU A 108 -16.98 -5.65 11.36
C GLU A 108 -15.75 -6.05 10.53
N ALA A 109 -15.40 -5.23 9.53
CA ALA A 109 -14.20 -5.45 8.71
C ALA A 109 -12.93 -5.33 9.55
N VAL A 110 -12.84 -4.30 10.41
CA VAL A 110 -11.73 -4.16 11.37
C VAL A 110 -11.63 -5.38 12.28
N ASP A 111 -12.75 -5.81 12.87
CA ASP A 111 -12.80 -7.00 13.73
C ASP A 111 -12.35 -8.28 12.99
N ALA A 112 -12.80 -8.47 11.75
CA ALA A 112 -12.44 -9.63 10.93
C ALA A 112 -10.95 -9.62 10.54
N ILE A 113 -10.36 -8.46 10.28
CA ILE A 113 -8.93 -8.27 10.07
C ILE A 113 -8.16 -8.65 11.33
N HIS A 114 -8.55 -8.12 12.49
CA HIS A 114 -7.90 -8.41 13.77
C HIS A 114 -7.97 -9.89 14.16
N LYS A 115 -9.10 -10.57 13.90
CA LYS A 115 -9.24 -12.02 14.14
C LYS A 115 -8.24 -12.87 13.34
N GLN A 116 -7.79 -12.36 12.20
CA GLN A 116 -6.75 -13.00 11.38
C GLN A 116 -5.32 -12.62 11.82
N GLY A 117 -5.17 -11.73 12.80
CA GLY A 117 -3.87 -11.16 13.19
C GLY A 117 -3.37 -10.07 12.23
N GLY A 118 -4.24 -9.57 11.35
CA GLY A 118 -3.95 -8.52 10.40
C GLY A 118 -3.94 -7.12 11.00
N LEU A 119 -3.63 -6.13 10.16
CA LEU A 119 -3.69 -4.71 10.47
C LEU A 119 -4.72 -4.01 9.59
N ALA A 120 -5.58 -3.22 10.21
CA ALA A 120 -6.56 -2.35 9.56
C ALA A 120 -5.97 -0.93 9.46
N ILE A 121 -5.68 -0.46 8.25
CA ILE A 121 -5.12 0.87 8.02
C ILE A 121 -6.14 1.69 7.22
N VAL A 122 -6.44 2.90 7.67
CA VAL A 122 -7.33 3.82 6.94
C VAL A 122 -6.55 4.53 5.85
N PRO A 123 -6.79 4.23 4.55
CA PRO A 123 -6.13 4.91 3.46
C PRO A 123 -6.74 6.31 3.26
N HIS A 124 -5.92 7.24 2.76
CA HIS A 124 -6.34 8.58 2.31
C HIS A 124 -7.47 9.25 3.14
N PRO A 125 -7.41 9.30 4.49
CA PRO A 125 -8.51 9.77 5.34
C PRO A 125 -8.87 11.24 5.07
N GLY A 126 -7.96 12.00 4.49
CA GLY A 126 -8.15 13.42 4.19
C GLY A 126 -9.19 13.72 3.11
N VAL A 127 -9.68 12.70 2.38
CA VAL A 127 -10.66 12.85 1.29
C VAL A 127 -11.92 12.00 1.45
N SER A 128 -11.96 11.09 2.42
CA SER A 128 -13.15 10.25 2.69
C SER A 128 -14.18 11.00 3.51
N PRO A 129 -15.30 11.44 2.91
CA PRO A 129 -16.26 12.32 3.60
C PRO A 129 -17.13 11.58 4.62
N ARG A 130 -17.17 10.25 4.59
CA ARG A 130 -18.03 9.42 5.45
C ARG A 130 -17.30 8.88 6.67
N ILE A 131 -15.95 8.84 6.63
CA ILE A 131 -15.16 8.30 7.73
C ILE A 131 -15.13 9.32 8.87
N ARG A 132 -15.36 8.85 10.08
CA ARG A 132 -15.37 9.65 11.29
C ARG A 132 -14.17 9.30 12.17
N LYS A 133 -13.85 10.15 13.14
CA LYS A 133 -12.74 9.91 14.09
C LYS A 133 -12.94 8.62 14.88
N GLU A 134 -14.19 8.33 15.24
CA GLU A 134 -14.57 7.11 15.96
C GLU A 134 -14.27 5.86 15.13
N ASP A 135 -14.55 5.90 13.84
CA ASP A 135 -14.23 4.80 12.92
C ASP A 135 -12.71 4.61 12.81
N ILE A 136 -11.94 5.68 12.63
CA ILE A 136 -10.47 5.64 12.57
C ILE A 136 -9.86 5.15 13.90
N SER A 137 -10.49 5.43 15.01
CA SER A 137 -10.03 4.96 16.33
C SER A 137 -10.05 3.44 16.46
N LEU A 138 -10.90 2.74 15.71
CA LEU A 138 -10.95 1.27 15.67
C LEU A 138 -9.76 0.68 14.88
N ALA A 139 -9.29 1.39 13.85
CA ALA A 139 -8.18 0.93 13.01
C ALA A 139 -6.83 1.03 13.72
N ASP A 140 -5.81 0.31 13.22
CA ASP A 140 -4.46 0.29 13.79
C ASP A 140 -3.63 1.51 13.41
N GLY A 141 -3.88 2.08 12.25
CA GLY A 141 -3.16 3.25 11.74
C GLY A 141 -3.88 3.89 10.57
N LEU A 142 -3.23 4.90 9.98
CA LEU A 142 -3.76 5.58 8.79
C LEU A 142 -2.64 6.05 7.86
N GLU A 143 -2.97 6.24 6.59
CA GLU A 143 -2.08 6.93 5.66
C GLU A 143 -2.00 8.41 6.00
N ILE A 144 -0.82 8.87 6.38
CA ILE A 144 -0.51 10.29 6.59
C ILE A 144 0.06 10.95 5.34
N PHE A 145 0.56 10.15 4.41
CA PHE A 145 0.93 10.57 3.07
C PHE A 145 0.45 9.53 2.05
N ASN A 146 -0.33 9.99 1.09
CA ASN A 146 -0.75 9.25 -0.09
C ASN A 146 -0.32 10.06 -1.32
N ALA A 147 0.45 9.45 -2.23
CA ALA A 147 1.08 10.18 -3.33
C ALA A 147 0.07 10.73 -4.35
N THR A 148 -1.14 10.18 -4.41
CA THR A 148 -2.20 10.65 -5.33
C THR A 148 -2.91 11.90 -4.82
N LEU A 149 -2.73 12.23 -3.53
CA LEU A 149 -3.47 13.31 -2.89
C LEU A 149 -2.76 14.67 -2.92
N SER A 150 -3.52 15.72 -2.66
CA SER A 150 -2.99 17.07 -2.47
C SER A 150 -2.27 17.20 -1.12
N GLU A 151 -1.32 18.14 -1.04
CA GLU A 151 -0.64 18.49 0.22
C GLU A 151 -1.62 18.83 1.35
N LYS A 152 -2.71 19.54 1.00
CA LYS A 152 -3.76 19.89 1.97
C LYS A 152 -4.46 18.64 2.53
N ALA A 153 -4.70 17.63 1.70
CA ALA A 153 -5.32 16.38 2.14
C ALA A 153 -4.37 15.56 3.02
N ASN A 154 -3.11 15.42 2.60
CA ASN A 154 -2.05 14.78 3.40
C ASN A 154 -1.82 15.52 4.73
N GLY A 155 -1.76 16.85 4.71
CA GLY A 155 -1.64 17.64 5.93
C GLY A 155 -2.78 17.41 6.94
N ARG A 156 -4.03 17.23 6.46
CA ARG A 156 -5.15 16.84 7.33
C ARG A 156 -4.97 15.45 7.93
N ALA A 157 -4.47 14.49 7.16
CA ALA A 157 -4.21 13.15 7.63
C ALA A 157 -3.12 13.12 8.73
N VAL A 158 -2.05 13.90 8.57
CA VAL A 158 -1.01 14.08 9.61
C VAL A 158 -1.59 14.61 10.91
N LEU A 159 -2.41 15.66 10.84
CA LEU A 159 -3.06 16.24 12.03
C LEU A 159 -3.98 15.23 12.71
N LEU A 160 -4.73 14.46 11.93
CA LEU A 160 -5.64 13.45 12.42
C LEU A 160 -4.91 12.30 13.12
N ALA A 161 -3.81 11.80 12.53
CA ALA A 161 -2.96 10.77 13.14
C ALA A 161 -2.41 11.24 14.50
N LYS A 162 -1.93 12.49 14.54
CA LYS A 162 -1.40 13.11 15.76
C LYS A 162 -2.50 13.25 16.84
N GLU A 163 -3.69 13.70 16.46
CA GLU A 163 -4.82 13.87 17.37
C GLU A 163 -5.27 12.54 18.00
N LEU A 164 -5.32 11.49 17.18
CA LEU A 164 -5.77 10.15 17.60
C LEU A 164 -4.64 9.29 18.19
N GLY A 165 -3.39 9.77 18.18
CA GLY A 165 -2.23 9.02 18.67
C GLY A 165 -1.93 7.75 17.84
N LYS A 166 -2.39 7.67 16.59
CA LYS A 166 -2.24 6.50 15.72
C LYS A 166 -0.94 6.53 14.92
N PRO A 167 -0.34 5.36 14.64
CA PRO A 167 0.74 5.25 13.66
C PRO A 167 0.31 5.77 12.30
N GLY A 168 1.24 6.41 11.59
CA GLY A 168 1.01 6.89 10.23
C GLY A 168 1.96 6.25 9.24
N ILE A 169 1.43 5.78 8.10
CA ILE A 169 2.23 5.26 6.99
C ILE A 169 2.19 6.20 5.79
N ALA A 170 3.18 6.08 4.92
CA ALA A 170 3.20 6.71 3.60
C ALA A 170 3.12 5.64 2.52
N SER A 171 2.30 5.85 1.50
CA SER A 171 2.11 4.90 0.41
C SER A 171 1.91 5.63 -0.91
N SER A 172 2.14 4.91 -2.01
CA SER A 172 2.01 5.50 -3.34
C SER A 172 0.56 5.55 -3.83
N ASP A 173 -0.27 4.60 -3.46
CA ASP A 173 -1.61 4.38 -4.06
C ASP A 173 -1.50 4.28 -5.59
N ALA A 174 -0.48 3.50 -6.02
CA ALA A 174 -0.05 3.46 -7.40
C ALA A 174 -1.03 2.69 -8.28
N HIS A 175 -1.54 3.36 -9.30
CA HIS A 175 -2.35 2.76 -10.38
C HIS A 175 -1.55 2.63 -11.67
N LEU A 176 -0.36 3.23 -11.73
CA LEU A 176 0.62 3.15 -12.81
C LEU A 176 1.96 2.67 -12.25
N ILE A 177 2.72 1.92 -13.04
CA ILE A 177 4.06 1.44 -12.63
C ILE A 177 5.00 2.59 -12.23
N SER A 178 4.88 3.75 -12.89
CA SER A 178 5.69 4.94 -12.59
C SER A 178 5.35 5.61 -11.26
N GLU A 179 4.23 5.29 -10.65
CA GLU A 179 3.78 5.86 -9.38
C GLU A 179 4.29 5.05 -8.17
N ILE A 180 4.65 3.78 -8.37
CA ILE A 180 5.18 2.90 -7.31
C ILE A 180 6.38 3.57 -6.63
N GLY A 181 6.36 3.61 -5.30
CA GLY A 181 7.40 4.20 -4.47
C GLY A 181 7.39 5.73 -4.43
N ASN A 182 6.39 6.42 -5.00
CA ASN A 182 6.23 7.86 -4.83
C ASN A 182 5.90 8.23 -3.38
N GLY A 183 5.15 7.39 -2.68
CA GLY A 183 5.00 7.38 -1.23
C GLY A 183 5.63 6.10 -0.68
N ALA A 184 6.47 6.21 0.34
CA ALA A 184 7.05 5.05 1.00
C ALA A 184 7.29 5.30 2.49
N THR A 185 7.14 4.26 3.26
CA THR A 185 7.34 4.21 4.71
C THR A 185 8.72 3.62 5.01
N LEU A 186 9.39 4.15 6.03
CA LEU A 186 10.66 3.66 6.54
C LEU A 186 10.42 2.90 7.85
N VAL A 187 10.90 1.68 7.90
CA VAL A 187 10.87 0.82 9.10
C VAL A 187 12.25 0.23 9.33
N PRO A 188 12.56 -0.22 10.55
CA PRO A 188 13.77 -1.02 10.78
C PRO A 188 13.82 -2.24 9.87
N THR A 189 15.02 -2.69 9.51
CA THR A 189 15.19 -3.87 8.65
C THR A 189 14.50 -5.09 9.24
N CYS A 190 13.58 -5.65 8.48
CA CYS A 190 12.82 -6.85 8.79
C CYS A 190 13.21 -7.97 7.83
N THR A 191 13.26 -9.20 8.33
CA THR A 191 13.54 -10.40 7.55
C THR A 191 12.30 -11.25 7.29
N SER A 192 11.20 -10.90 7.96
CA SER A 192 9.92 -11.59 7.84
C SER A 192 8.74 -10.62 7.82
N ILE A 193 7.63 -11.09 7.27
CA ILE A 193 6.35 -10.36 7.25
C ILE A 193 5.85 -10.09 8.68
N GLU A 194 6.10 -11.01 9.61
CA GLU A 194 5.67 -10.86 11.00
C GLU A 194 6.46 -9.75 11.74
N GLU A 195 7.78 -9.68 11.52
CA GLU A 195 8.60 -8.57 12.03
C GLU A 195 8.11 -7.23 11.46
N LEU A 196 7.87 -7.17 10.14
CA LEU A 196 7.35 -5.97 9.48
C LEU A 196 6.02 -5.52 10.09
N ARG A 197 5.10 -6.45 10.35
CA ARG A 197 3.81 -6.16 11.00
C ARG A 197 3.99 -5.48 12.35
N HIS A 198 4.94 -5.95 13.16
CA HIS A 198 5.23 -5.35 14.45
C HIS A 198 5.84 -3.94 14.34
N GLU A 199 6.75 -3.73 13.39
CA GLU A 199 7.40 -2.42 13.22
C GLU A 199 6.42 -1.35 12.73
N LEU A 200 5.41 -1.70 11.93
CA LEU A 200 4.38 -0.76 11.48
C LEU A 200 3.55 -0.16 12.63
N LEU A 201 3.45 -0.85 13.76
CA LEU A 201 2.76 -0.36 14.95
C LEU A 201 3.62 0.58 15.83
N ARG A 202 4.95 0.67 15.55
CA ARG A 202 5.92 1.40 16.35
C ARG A 202 6.24 2.81 15.84
N LYS A 203 5.29 3.48 15.18
CA LYS A 203 5.45 4.82 14.59
C LYS A 203 6.53 4.85 13.50
N PRO A 204 6.28 4.17 12.39
CA PRO A 204 7.16 4.21 11.22
C PRO A 204 7.32 5.63 10.69
N GLU A 205 8.40 5.87 9.96
CA GLU A 205 8.71 7.19 9.39
C GLU A 205 8.32 7.27 7.91
N VAL A 206 8.08 8.46 7.41
CA VAL A 206 7.90 8.69 5.98
C VAL A 206 9.28 8.82 5.34
N SER A 207 9.61 7.93 4.38
CA SER A 207 10.86 7.99 3.64
C SER A 207 10.73 8.72 2.31
N ARG A 208 9.65 8.47 1.59
CA ARG A 208 9.35 9.11 0.30
C ARG A 208 8.00 9.81 0.34
N SER A 209 7.97 11.02 -0.18
CA SER A 209 6.76 11.86 -0.21
C SER A 209 6.64 12.63 -1.52
N THR A 210 6.92 11.97 -2.65
CA THR A 210 6.74 12.54 -3.99
C THR A 210 5.30 12.36 -4.43
N ARG A 211 4.66 13.43 -4.89
CA ARG A 211 3.28 13.33 -5.39
C ARG A 211 3.25 12.76 -6.80
N SER A 212 2.33 11.85 -7.04
CA SER A 212 2.00 11.36 -8.38
C SER A 212 1.47 12.49 -9.25
N ASN A 213 1.69 12.40 -10.57
CA ASN A 213 1.17 13.40 -11.50
C ASN A 213 -0.36 13.30 -11.60
N PRO A 214 -1.13 14.30 -11.10
CA PRO A 214 -2.58 14.19 -11.06
C PRO A 214 -3.23 14.06 -12.44
N LEU A 215 -2.60 14.60 -13.48
CA LEU A 215 -3.11 14.51 -14.85
C LEU A 215 -2.99 13.09 -15.37
N LEU A 216 -1.83 12.45 -15.21
CA LEU A 216 -1.60 11.06 -15.65
C LEU A 216 -2.50 10.09 -14.90
N HIS A 217 -2.64 10.26 -13.59
CA HIS A 217 -3.53 9.46 -12.76
C HIS A 217 -4.99 9.57 -13.22
N ARG A 218 -5.50 10.78 -13.44
CA ARG A 218 -6.86 11.02 -13.94
C ARG A 218 -7.07 10.51 -15.36
N MET A 219 -6.08 10.64 -16.24
CA MET A 219 -6.14 10.10 -17.60
C MET A 219 -6.21 8.57 -17.59
N ASN A 220 -5.42 7.91 -16.76
CA ASN A 220 -5.50 6.46 -16.58
C ASN A 220 -6.91 6.03 -16.14
N ALA A 221 -7.46 6.64 -15.11
CA ALA A 221 -8.81 6.39 -14.63
C ALA A 221 -9.84 6.61 -15.75
N ALA A 222 -9.80 7.74 -16.47
CA ALA A 222 -10.73 8.06 -17.55
C ALA A 222 -10.69 7.01 -18.68
N VAL A 223 -9.51 6.56 -19.09
CA VAL A 223 -9.33 5.51 -20.11
C VAL A 223 -9.94 4.19 -19.64
N LEU A 224 -9.69 3.80 -18.40
CA LEU A 224 -10.16 2.51 -17.86
C LEU A 224 -11.67 2.50 -17.65
N PHE A 225 -12.26 3.57 -17.13
CA PHE A 225 -13.72 3.69 -16.98
C PHE A 225 -14.43 3.90 -18.33
N GLY A 226 -13.83 4.66 -19.26
CA GLY A 226 -14.37 4.85 -20.61
C GLY A 226 -14.42 3.55 -21.40
N LEU A 227 -13.42 2.69 -21.29
CA LEU A 227 -13.41 1.38 -21.95
C LEU A 227 -14.46 0.42 -21.37
N LYS A 228 -14.78 0.48 -20.07
CA LYS A 228 -15.84 -0.35 -19.46
C LYS A 228 -17.24 0.02 -19.95
N GLY A 229 -17.51 1.31 -20.22
CA GLY A 229 -18.77 1.77 -20.78
C GLY A 229 -19.05 1.28 -22.21
N VAL A 230 -18.02 0.86 -22.95
CA VAL A 230 -18.14 0.32 -24.33
C VAL A 230 -18.48 -1.18 -24.34
N TRP A 231 -18.15 -1.92 -23.26
CA TRP A 231 -18.36 -3.38 -23.20
C TRP A 231 -19.64 -3.79 -22.47
N GLN A 232 -20.44 -2.83 -21.98
CA GLN A 232 -21.73 -3.08 -21.30
C GLN A 232 -22.97 -2.70 -22.16
N LYS A 233 -22.79 -2.53 -23.49
CA LYS A 233 -23.89 -2.32 -24.44
C LYS A 233 -24.08 -3.51 -25.36
#